data_259f4bfae40d88e3a15cb2d53c46b5bc
#
_entry.id   259f4bfae40d88e3a15cb2d53c46b5bc
#
_cell.length_a   1.000
_cell.length_b   1.000
_cell.length_c   1.000
_cell.angle_alpha   90.00
_cell.angle_beta   90.00
_cell.angle_gamma   90.00
#
_symmetry.space_group_name_H-M   'P 1'
#
loop_
_entity.id
_entity.type
_entity.pdbx_description
1 polymer ?
#
loop_
_entity_poly.entity_id
_entity_poly.type
_entity_poly.pdbx_seq_one_letter_code
_entity_poly.pdbx_strand_id
1 'polypeptide(L)'
;MARLTRRTFAIEPDVSEKMDALVDGHTLEANLLINKALRHYLEWGRFVENFKLVVSDPRLMKLLWSHLTVEEAREMGLQNGNSAVVEFILYYFRKFDLESVLKTFRVIGAEYSNAFAYSESGDDRNRTIILRHSMGQSASAYYGASLKALSVRLGMEVELEETDDQLVCKIRRVDKEQAIAPKTPKAK
;
A
#
# COMPACT_ATOMS: atom_id res chain seq x y z
N MET A 1 -26.62 -6.49 2.35
CA MET A 1 -26.70 -5.25 1.57
C MET A 1 -26.42 -4.06 2.48
N ALA A 2 -25.52 -3.14 2.09
CA ALA A 2 -25.26 -1.93 2.87
C ALA A 2 -26.52 -1.04 2.86
N ARG A 3 -26.92 -0.54 4.04
CA ARG A 3 -28.06 0.36 4.19
C ARG A 3 -27.70 1.73 3.62
N LEU A 4 -28.36 2.18 2.57
CA LEU A 4 -28.17 3.50 2.00
C LEU A 4 -28.77 4.57 2.92
N THR A 5 -28.01 5.65 3.16
CA THR A 5 -28.50 6.84 3.88
C THR A 5 -28.68 7.98 2.88
N ARG A 6 -29.85 8.58 2.85
CA ARG A 6 -30.12 9.74 1.99
C ARG A 6 -29.60 11.03 2.65
N ARG A 7 -28.85 11.85 1.89
CA ARG A 7 -28.41 13.19 2.26
C ARG A 7 -28.70 14.16 1.12
N THR A 8 -29.01 15.41 1.46
CA THR A 8 -29.24 16.50 0.49
C THR A 8 -28.18 17.56 0.72
N PHE A 9 -27.56 18.01 -0.35
CA PHE A 9 -26.59 19.11 -0.35
C PHE A 9 -26.72 19.92 -1.64
N ALA A 10 -26.30 21.18 -1.60
CA ALA A 10 -26.20 22.03 -2.79
C ALA A 10 -24.87 21.76 -3.51
N ILE A 11 -24.92 21.82 -4.83
CA ILE A 11 -23.74 21.68 -5.69
C ILE A 11 -23.58 23.01 -6.43
N GLU A 12 -22.36 23.50 -6.55
CA GLU A 12 -22.05 24.70 -7.33
C GLU A 12 -22.37 24.47 -8.82
N PRO A 13 -22.89 25.48 -9.55
CA PRO A 13 -23.35 25.30 -10.93
C PRO A 13 -22.28 24.72 -11.86
N ASP A 14 -21.03 25.21 -11.76
CA ASP A 14 -19.92 24.75 -12.59
C ASP A 14 -19.50 23.30 -12.29
N VAL A 15 -19.67 22.85 -11.04
CA VAL A 15 -19.43 21.45 -10.63
C VAL A 15 -20.56 20.57 -11.16
N SER A 16 -21.82 21.05 -11.11
CA SER A 16 -22.97 20.33 -11.67
C SER A 16 -22.83 20.12 -13.18
N GLU A 17 -22.48 21.15 -13.93
CA GLU A 17 -22.25 21.06 -15.38
C GLU A 17 -21.15 20.04 -15.74
N LYS A 18 -20.02 20.05 -15.02
CA LYS A 18 -18.94 19.06 -15.21
C LYS A 18 -19.40 17.65 -14.86
N MET A 19 -20.21 17.49 -13.81
CA MET A 19 -20.75 16.20 -13.43
C MET A 19 -21.71 15.67 -14.50
N ASP A 20 -22.63 16.52 -15.00
CA ASP A 20 -23.60 16.14 -16.02
C ASP A 20 -22.91 15.73 -17.33
N ALA A 21 -21.83 16.41 -17.70
CA ALA A 21 -21.02 16.03 -18.85
C ALA A 21 -20.33 14.65 -18.71
N LEU A 22 -20.08 14.19 -17.49
CA LEU A 22 -19.46 12.88 -17.23
C LEU A 22 -20.46 11.74 -17.19
N VAL A 23 -21.73 12.02 -16.85
CA VAL A 23 -22.74 10.97 -16.60
C VAL A 23 -23.89 10.96 -17.64
N ASP A 24 -23.78 11.71 -18.72
CA ASP A 24 -24.81 11.83 -19.77
C ASP A 24 -26.25 12.03 -19.23
N GLY A 25 -26.39 12.70 -18.07
CA GLY A 25 -27.67 13.00 -17.42
C GLY A 25 -28.36 11.83 -16.72
N HIS A 26 -27.73 10.67 -16.58
CA HIS A 26 -28.30 9.51 -15.85
C HIS A 26 -28.17 9.66 -14.32
N THR A 27 -29.29 9.83 -13.61
CA THR A 27 -29.32 10.05 -12.15
C THR A 27 -28.60 8.95 -11.35
N LEU A 28 -28.67 7.70 -11.82
CA LEU A 28 -28.00 6.58 -11.15
C LEU A 28 -26.48 6.70 -11.25
N GLU A 29 -25.98 7.10 -12.40
CA GLU A 29 -24.55 7.33 -12.63
C GLU A 29 -24.04 8.54 -11.84
N ALA A 30 -24.82 9.61 -11.74
CA ALA A 30 -24.51 10.78 -10.90
C ALA A 30 -24.35 10.40 -9.42
N ASN A 31 -25.27 9.60 -8.88
CA ASN A 31 -25.15 9.12 -7.50
C ASN A 31 -23.91 8.22 -7.29
N LEU A 32 -23.59 7.39 -8.26
CA LEU A 32 -22.40 6.55 -8.22
C LEU A 32 -21.14 7.39 -8.25
N LEU A 33 -21.08 8.39 -9.15
CA LEU A 33 -19.96 9.33 -9.27
C LEU A 33 -19.73 10.10 -7.97
N ILE A 34 -20.80 10.66 -7.38
CA ILE A 34 -20.74 11.39 -6.11
C ILE A 34 -20.23 10.49 -4.99
N ASN A 35 -20.75 9.27 -4.84
CA ASN A 35 -20.29 8.33 -3.82
C ASN A 35 -18.82 7.95 -4.01
N LYS A 36 -18.38 7.76 -5.25
CA LYS A 36 -16.97 7.48 -5.59
C LYS A 36 -16.08 8.66 -5.23
N ALA A 37 -16.48 9.88 -5.58
CA ALA A 37 -15.73 11.10 -5.29
C ALA A 37 -15.64 11.35 -3.77
N LEU A 38 -16.75 11.22 -3.04
CA LEU A 38 -16.75 11.37 -1.58
C LEU A 38 -15.90 10.29 -0.90
N ARG A 39 -16.00 9.05 -1.33
CA ARG A 39 -15.16 7.97 -0.81
C ARG A 39 -13.68 8.25 -1.07
N HIS A 40 -13.33 8.62 -2.31
CA HIS A 40 -11.96 8.98 -2.67
C HIS A 40 -11.42 10.12 -1.81
N TYR A 41 -12.21 11.18 -1.60
CA TYR A 41 -11.78 12.29 -0.75
C TYR A 41 -11.62 11.86 0.72
N LEU A 42 -12.59 11.14 1.28
CA LEU A 42 -12.58 10.73 2.69
C LEU A 42 -11.49 9.68 3.00
N GLU A 43 -11.20 8.79 2.07
CA GLU A 43 -10.26 7.69 2.25
C GLU A 43 -8.84 8.04 1.76
N TRP A 44 -8.69 9.02 0.86
CA TRP A 44 -7.41 9.38 0.26
C TRP A 44 -7.13 10.89 0.22
N GLY A 45 -8.01 11.71 -0.38
CA GLY A 45 -7.75 13.13 -0.65
C GLY A 45 -7.33 13.92 0.59
N ARG A 46 -8.03 13.74 1.71
CA ARG A 46 -7.69 14.38 2.98
C ARG A 46 -6.31 13.96 3.53
N PHE A 47 -5.78 12.78 3.17
CA PHE A 47 -4.44 12.37 3.57
C PHE A 47 -3.38 12.99 2.67
N VAL A 48 -3.64 13.09 1.38
CA VAL A 48 -2.79 13.83 0.44
C VAL A 48 -2.57 15.25 0.95
N GLU A 49 -3.64 15.93 1.36
CA GLU A 49 -3.57 17.29 1.91
C GLU A 49 -2.81 17.35 3.24
N ASN A 50 -3.14 16.47 4.19
CA ASN A 50 -2.57 16.50 5.55
C ASN A 50 -1.10 16.11 5.58
N PHE A 51 -0.69 15.13 4.78
CA PHE A 51 0.70 14.65 4.69
C PHE A 51 1.50 15.35 3.59
N LYS A 52 0.87 16.27 2.83
CA LYS A 52 1.48 16.97 1.69
C LYS A 52 2.11 15.98 0.70
N LEU A 53 1.37 14.91 0.42
CA LEU A 53 1.83 13.88 -0.51
C LEU A 53 1.92 14.44 -1.93
N VAL A 54 2.95 14.03 -2.66
CA VAL A 54 3.12 14.39 -4.07
C VAL A 54 2.56 13.27 -4.94
N VAL A 55 1.66 13.63 -5.85
CA VAL A 55 1.17 12.73 -6.90
C VAL A 55 2.12 12.86 -8.08
N SER A 56 2.64 11.75 -8.57
CA SER A 56 3.65 11.73 -9.63
C SER A 56 3.24 10.83 -10.79
N ASP A 57 3.71 11.19 -12.00
CA ASP A 57 3.58 10.34 -13.19
C ASP A 57 4.45 9.06 -13.01
N PRO A 58 3.92 7.86 -13.30
CA PRO A 58 4.68 6.62 -13.23
C PRO A 58 5.97 6.61 -14.07
N ARG A 59 6.01 7.34 -15.18
CA ARG A 59 7.21 7.46 -16.02
C ARG A 59 8.31 8.26 -15.33
N LEU A 60 7.95 9.34 -14.61
CA LEU A 60 8.87 10.10 -13.80
C LEU A 60 9.40 9.24 -12.65
N MET A 61 8.53 8.49 -11.99
CA MET A 61 8.95 7.57 -10.93
C MET A 61 9.91 6.49 -11.45
N LYS A 62 9.63 5.90 -12.61
CA LYS A 62 10.56 4.96 -13.27
C LYS A 62 11.93 5.58 -13.53
N LEU A 63 11.96 6.82 -14.04
CA LEU A 63 13.21 7.54 -14.28
C LEU A 63 13.98 7.78 -12.97
N LEU A 64 13.30 8.23 -11.91
CA LEU A 64 13.93 8.43 -10.60
C LEU A 64 14.51 7.13 -10.04
N TRP A 65 13.77 6.02 -10.09
CA TRP A 65 14.25 4.71 -9.67
C TRP A 65 15.45 4.21 -10.48
N SER A 66 15.53 4.53 -11.78
CA SER A 66 16.65 4.12 -12.64
C SER A 66 17.98 4.80 -12.30
N HIS A 67 17.94 5.88 -11.52
CA HIS A 67 19.14 6.58 -11.03
C HIS A 67 19.65 6.07 -9.68
N LEU A 68 18.91 5.16 -9.05
CA LEU A 68 19.33 4.54 -7.79
C LEU A 68 19.86 3.13 -8.03
N THR A 69 20.92 2.78 -7.34
CA THR A 69 21.35 1.38 -7.23
C THR A 69 20.32 0.59 -6.41
N VAL A 70 20.33 -0.72 -6.56
CA VAL A 70 19.45 -1.62 -5.79
C VAL A 70 19.71 -1.48 -4.29
N GLU A 71 20.97 -1.32 -3.89
CA GLU A 71 21.39 -1.16 -2.51
C GLU A 71 20.89 0.16 -1.90
N GLU A 72 21.04 1.27 -2.60
CA GLU A 72 20.51 2.58 -2.16
C GLU A 72 18.99 2.53 -2.01
N ALA A 73 18.30 1.95 -2.98
CA ALA A 73 16.86 1.79 -2.93
C ALA A 73 16.42 0.91 -1.74
N ARG A 74 17.16 -0.16 -1.45
CA ARG A 74 16.92 -1.04 -0.31
C ARG A 74 17.10 -0.32 1.02
N GLU A 75 18.16 0.46 1.15
CA GLU A 75 18.43 1.27 2.35
C GLU A 75 17.31 2.31 2.57
N MET A 76 16.92 3.03 1.51
CA MET A 76 15.78 3.95 1.55
C MET A 76 14.49 3.25 1.96
N GLY A 77 14.23 2.04 1.45
CA GLY A 77 13.06 1.23 1.80
C GLY A 77 13.05 0.85 3.29
N LEU A 78 14.19 0.42 3.83
CA LEU A 78 14.35 0.12 5.25
C LEU A 78 14.10 1.37 6.12
N GLN A 79 14.69 2.49 5.75
CA GLN A 79 14.52 3.75 6.47
C GLN A 79 13.05 4.19 6.46
N ASN A 80 12.42 4.21 5.30
CA ASN A 80 11.03 4.63 5.14
C ASN A 80 10.05 3.68 5.87
N GLY A 81 10.27 2.36 5.77
CA GLY A 81 9.49 1.34 6.46
C GLY A 81 9.58 1.42 7.99
N ASN A 82 10.71 1.90 8.52
CA ASN A 82 10.91 2.07 9.97
C ASN A 82 10.42 3.42 10.52
N SER A 83 10.11 4.40 9.67
CA SER A 83 9.74 5.77 10.06
C SER A 83 8.40 6.20 9.46
N ALA A 84 8.42 6.86 8.31
CA ALA A 84 7.25 7.53 7.75
C ALA A 84 6.07 6.59 7.47
N VAL A 85 6.31 5.35 7.02
CA VAL A 85 5.23 4.38 6.79
C VAL A 85 4.57 3.95 8.10
N VAL A 86 5.34 3.77 9.18
CA VAL A 86 4.80 3.45 10.51
C VAL A 86 3.91 4.59 11.02
N GLU A 87 4.40 5.84 10.92
CA GLU A 87 3.65 7.02 11.33
C GLU A 87 2.34 7.14 10.53
N PHE A 88 2.41 6.93 9.22
CA PHE A 88 1.26 6.90 8.35
C PHE A 88 0.24 5.83 8.76
N ILE A 89 0.69 4.58 9.00
CA ILE A 89 -0.18 3.47 9.43
C ILE A 89 -0.88 3.81 10.74
N LEU A 90 -0.15 4.30 11.72
CA LEU A 90 -0.70 4.67 13.03
C LEU A 90 -1.70 5.83 12.91
N TYR A 91 -1.42 6.81 12.08
CA TYR A 91 -2.33 7.93 11.83
C TYR A 91 -3.61 7.47 11.14
N TYR A 92 -3.48 6.66 10.09
CA TYR A 92 -4.59 6.24 9.23
C TYR A 92 -5.47 5.17 9.89
N PHE A 93 -4.86 4.11 10.41
CA PHE A 93 -5.57 2.95 10.94
C PHE A 93 -5.73 2.94 12.46
N ARG A 94 -5.06 3.86 13.17
CA ARG A 94 -5.03 3.93 14.65
C ARG A 94 -4.53 2.66 15.33
N LYS A 95 -3.87 1.77 14.59
CA LYS A 95 -3.29 0.52 15.06
C LYS A 95 -2.13 0.11 14.15
N PHE A 96 -1.21 -0.69 14.69
CA PHE A 96 -0.09 -1.24 13.94
C PHE A 96 -0.12 -2.76 14.06
N ASP A 97 -0.70 -3.43 13.08
CA ASP A 97 -0.80 -4.88 12.95
C ASP A 97 -0.58 -5.29 11.48
N LEU A 98 -0.48 -6.59 11.21
CA LEU A 98 -0.25 -7.08 9.85
C LEU A 98 -1.32 -6.60 8.88
N GLU A 99 -2.58 -6.62 9.29
CA GLU A 99 -3.70 -6.20 8.43
C GLU A 99 -3.58 -4.70 8.06
N SER A 100 -3.19 -3.83 8.99
CA SER A 100 -2.97 -2.41 8.68
C SER A 100 -1.76 -2.19 7.76
N VAL A 101 -0.69 -2.98 7.91
CA VAL A 101 0.45 -2.99 6.97
C VAL A 101 -0.02 -3.39 5.58
N LEU A 102 -0.70 -4.54 5.45
CA LEU A 102 -1.18 -5.04 4.15
C LEU A 102 -2.17 -4.08 3.48
N LYS A 103 -3.08 -3.49 4.27
CA LYS A 103 -4.00 -2.46 3.77
C LYS A 103 -3.29 -1.21 3.25
N THR A 104 -2.16 -0.82 3.85
CA THR A 104 -1.37 0.30 3.33
C THR A 104 -0.89 0.01 1.91
N PHE A 105 -0.34 -1.16 1.65
CA PHE A 105 0.09 -1.52 0.30
C PHE A 105 -1.09 -1.71 -0.65
N ARG A 106 -2.15 -2.41 -0.24
CA ARG A 106 -3.32 -2.64 -1.08
C ARG A 106 -4.07 -1.36 -1.42
N VAL A 107 -4.49 -0.60 -0.39
CA VAL A 107 -5.37 0.56 -0.59
C VAL A 107 -4.57 1.78 -1.02
N ILE A 108 -3.51 2.13 -0.28
CA ILE A 108 -2.76 3.34 -0.55
C ILE A 108 -1.83 3.16 -1.75
N GLY A 109 -1.05 2.07 -1.78
CA GLY A 109 -0.08 1.81 -2.84
C GLY A 109 -0.72 1.42 -4.18
N ALA A 110 -1.70 0.50 -4.16
CA ALA A 110 -2.29 0.01 -5.40
C ALA A 110 -3.55 0.79 -5.82
N GLU A 111 -4.56 0.92 -4.94
CA GLU A 111 -5.86 1.49 -5.35
C GLU A 111 -5.81 3.01 -5.55
N TYR A 112 -5.13 3.76 -4.67
CA TYR A 112 -5.10 5.23 -4.74
C TYR A 112 -3.87 5.79 -5.44
N SER A 113 -2.67 5.27 -5.13
CA SER A 113 -1.43 5.77 -5.75
C SER A 113 -1.14 5.12 -7.09
N ASN A 114 -1.79 4.00 -7.42
CA ASN A 114 -1.55 3.23 -8.65
C ASN A 114 -0.06 2.91 -8.90
N ALA A 115 0.69 2.74 -7.80
CA ALA A 115 2.13 2.49 -7.86
C ALA A 115 2.46 1.08 -8.35
N PHE A 116 1.58 0.12 -8.09
CA PHE A 116 1.71 -1.28 -8.48
C PHE A 116 0.35 -1.98 -8.48
N ALA A 117 0.25 -3.11 -9.19
CA ALA A 117 -0.86 -4.04 -9.00
C ALA A 117 -0.56 -4.93 -7.79
N TYR A 118 -1.53 -5.08 -6.89
CA TYR A 118 -1.42 -5.86 -5.65
C TYR A 118 -2.19 -7.17 -5.75
N SER A 119 -1.58 -8.26 -5.34
CA SER A 119 -2.26 -9.53 -5.10
C SER A 119 -1.78 -10.16 -3.80
N GLU A 120 -2.68 -10.86 -3.14
CA GLU A 120 -2.44 -11.48 -1.83
C GLU A 120 -3.06 -12.86 -1.80
N SER A 121 -2.36 -13.82 -1.16
CA SER A 121 -2.84 -15.17 -0.91
C SER A 121 -2.29 -15.69 0.42
N GLY A 122 -2.89 -16.77 0.92
CA GLY A 122 -2.48 -17.40 2.18
C GLY A 122 -3.48 -17.20 3.31
N ASP A 123 -3.03 -17.43 4.52
CA ASP A 123 -3.82 -17.38 5.75
C ASP A 123 -3.20 -16.46 6.81
N ASP A 124 -3.67 -16.51 8.05
CA ASP A 124 -3.17 -15.66 9.15
C ASP A 124 -1.76 -16.00 9.61
N ARG A 125 -1.22 -17.15 9.22
CA ARG A 125 0.14 -17.59 9.58
C ARG A 125 1.14 -17.41 8.44
N ASN A 126 0.67 -17.59 7.20
CA ASN A 126 1.51 -17.53 6.00
C ASN A 126 0.82 -16.67 4.94
N ARG A 127 1.39 -15.52 4.64
CA ARG A 127 0.90 -14.59 3.62
C ARG A 127 1.91 -14.47 2.51
N THR A 128 1.44 -14.54 1.28
CA THR A 128 2.23 -14.19 0.10
C THR A 128 1.63 -12.96 -0.55
N ILE A 129 2.44 -11.94 -0.71
CA ILE A 129 2.08 -10.67 -1.35
C ILE A 129 2.87 -10.56 -2.63
N ILE A 130 2.22 -10.16 -3.71
CA ILE A 130 2.84 -9.91 -5.00
C ILE A 130 2.51 -8.49 -5.41
N LEU A 131 3.56 -7.69 -5.61
CA LEU A 131 3.47 -6.34 -6.19
C LEU A 131 4.04 -6.40 -7.61
N ARG A 132 3.23 -6.02 -8.61
CA ARG A 132 3.68 -5.91 -10.01
C ARG A 132 3.70 -4.47 -10.44
N HIS A 133 4.81 -4.03 -11.01
CA HIS A 133 5.04 -2.66 -11.45
C HIS A 133 5.97 -2.62 -12.69
N SER A 134 6.20 -1.44 -13.23
CA SER A 134 7.10 -1.23 -14.37
C SER A 134 8.27 -0.28 -14.05
N MET A 135 8.65 -0.20 -12.76
CA MET A 135 9.58 0.82 -12.26
C MET A 135 11.03 0.36 -12.13
N GLY A 136 11.32 -0.93 -12.40
CA GLY A 136 12.68 -1.49 -12.32
C GLY A 136 13.02 -2.11 -10.97
N GLN A 137 14.17 -2.81 -10.92
CA GLN A 137 14.59 -3.61 -9.77
C GLN A 137 14.82 -2.78 -8.50
N SER A 138 15.28 -1.53 -8.63
CA SER A 138 15.43 -0.62 -7.48
C SER A 138 14.11 -0.36 -6.78
N ALA A 139 12.99 -0.25 -7.52
CA ALA A 139 11.66 -0.11 -6.93
C ALA A 139 11.23 -1.39 -6.19
N SER A 140 11.48 -2.59 -6.75
CA SER A 140 11.24 -3.86 -6.08
C SER A 140 12.02 -3.95 -4.76
N ALA A 141 13.30 -3.59 -4.77
CA ALA A 141 14.15 -3.58 -3.59
C ALA A 141 13.65 -2.61 -2.51
N TYR A 142 13.21 -1.42 -2.90
CA TYR A 142 12.62 -0.44 -1.97
C TYR A 142 11.34 -0.96 -1.31
N TYR A 143 10.38 -1.46 -2.09
CA TYR A 143 9.13 -1.98 -1.54
C TYR A 143 9.35 -3.24 -0.71
N GLY A 144 10.26 -4.13 -1.14
CA GLY A 144 10.64 -5.33 -0.41
C GLY A 144 11.25 -5.00 0.95
N ALA A 145 12.19 -4.07 0.98
CA ALA A 145 12.82 -3.61 2.22
C ALA A 145 11.83 -2.92 3.16
N SER A 146 10.90 -2.11 2.62
CA SER A 146 9.85 -1.48 3.41
C SER A 146 8.90 -2.51 4.04
N LEU A 147 8.41 -3.49 3.26
CA LEU A 147 7.58 -4.59 3.75
C LEU A 147 8.31 -5.42 4.81
N LYS A 148 9.60 -5.72 4.57
CA LYS A 148 10.44 -6.46 5.52
C LYS A 148 10.57 -5.72 6.85
N ALA A 149 10.89 -4.41 6.81
CA ALA A 149 11.02 -3.59 8.02
C ALA A 149 9.73 -3.60 8.86
N LEU A 150 8.58 -3.40 8.22
CA LEU A 150 7.27 -3.40 8.87
C LEU A 150 6.90 -4.76 9.45
N SER A 151 7.16 -5.84 8.70
CA SER A 151 6.82 -7.21 9.11
C SER A 151 7.72 -7.71 10.24
N VAL A 152 9.03 -7.45 10.19
CA VAL A 152 9.99 -7.79 11.25
C VAL A 152 9.63 -7.08 12.56
N ARG A 153 9.17 -5.82 12.49
CA ARG A 153 8.68 -5.08 13.65
C ARG A 153 7.47 -5.73 14.31
N LEU A 154 6.70 -6.53 13.57
CA LEU A 154 5.59 -7.34 14.08
C LEU A 154 6.04 -8.74 14.53
N GLY A 155 7.35 -9.05 14.54
CA GLY A 155 7.88 -10.36 14.91
C GLY A 155 7.64 -11.42 13.83
N MET A 156 7.55 -11.03 12.56
CA MET A 156 7.33 -11.93 11.44
C MET A 156 8.63 -12.20 10.69
N GLU A 157 8.78 -13.40 10.14
CA GLU A 157 9.83 -13.72 9.16
C GLU A 157 9.39 -13.33 7.76
N VAL A 158 10.34 -12.86 6.96
CA VAL A 158 10.08 -12.37 5.60
C VAL A 158 11.11 -12.92 4.64
N GLU A 159 10.64 -13.53 3.57
CA GLU A 159 11.41 -13.94 2.40
C GLU A 159 10.99 -13.10 1.20
N LEU A 160 11.97 -12.57 0.45
CA LEU A 160 11.74 -11.67 -0.68
C LEU A 160 12.33 -12.27 -1.97
N GLU A 161 11.56 -12.17 -3.05
CA GLU A 161 12.02 -12.44 -4.42
C GLU A 161 11.76 -11.16 -5.23
N GLU A 162 12.83 -10.53 -5.73
CA GLU A 162 12.80 -9.22 -6.38
C GLU A 162 13.25 -9.36 -7.84
N THR A 163 12.43 -8.83 -8.76
CA THR A 163 12.75 -8.72 -10.19
C THR A 163 12.55 -7.28 -10.67
N ASP A 164 12.77 -7.01 -11.95
CA ASP A 164 12.61 -5.66 -12.52
C ASP A 164 11.15 -5.15 -12.51
N ASP A 165 10.19 -6.06 -12.47
CA ASP A 165 8.76 -5.75 -12.62
C ASP A 165 7.90 -6.35 -11.52
N GLN A 166 8.49 -7.10 -10.58
CA GLN A 166 7.75 -7.81 -9.56
C GLN A 166 8.53 -7.97 -8.25
N LEU A 167 7.82 -7.81 -7.16
CA LEU A 167 8.23 -8.23 -5.83
C LEU A 167 7.29 -9.33 -5.34
N VAL A 168 7.84 -10.47 -4.93
CA VAL A 168 7.11 -11.48 -4.14
C VAL A 168 7.62 -11.43 -2.71
N CYS A 169 6.71 -11.24 -1.77
CA CYS A 169 7.01 -11.18 -0.34
C CYS A 169 6.23 -12.27 0.40
N LYS A 170 6.96 -13.24 0.98
CA LYS A 170 6.37 -14.29 1.81
C LYS A 170 6.59 -13.94 3.28
N ILE A 171 5.50 -13.75 4.02
CA ILE A 171 5.50 -13.39 5.43
C ILE A 171 5.03 -14.59 6.25
N ARG A 172 5.80 -14.96 7.28
CA ARG A 172 5.47 -16.08 8.17
C ARG A 172 5.45 -15.61 9.62
N ARG A 173 4.45 -16.07 10.36
CA ARG A 173 4.40 -15.86 11.80
C ARG A 173 5.39 -16.79 12.51
N VAL A 174 6.29 -16.25 13.30
CA VAL A 174 7.20 -17.04 14.14
C VAL A 174 6.45 -17.52 15.38
N ASP A 175 6.25 -18.81 15.51
CA ASP A 175 5.75 -19.39 16.76
C ASP A 175 6.87 -19.32 17.81
N LYS A 176 6.62 -18.64 18.93
CA LYS A 176 7.61 -18.41 20.00
C LYS A 176 8.17 -19.69 20.61
N GLU A 177 7.57 -20.85 20.39
CA GLU A 177 8.04 -22.15 20.89
C GLU A 177 9.27 -22.69 20.14
N GLN A 178 9.53 -22.29 18.89
CA GLN A 178 10.70 -22.75 18.14
C GLN A 178 11.98 -21.94 18.40
N ALA A 179 11.89 -20.81 19.07
CA ALA A 179 13.05 -19.96 19.38
C ALA A 179 13.87 -20.45 20.59
N ILE A 180 13.44 -21.48 21.31
CA ILE A 180 14.07 -21.96 22.57
C ILE A 180 14.75 -23.33 22.43
N ALA A 181 14.76 -23.94 21.26
CA ALA A 181 15.51 -25.19 21.07
C ALA A 181 17.03 -24.90 20.99
N PRO A 182 17.85 -25.27 21.98
CA PRO A 182 19.29 -25.12 21.90
C PRO A 182 19.81 -26.02 20.77
N LYS A 183 20.58 -25.43 19.83
CA LYS A 183 21.32 -26.21 18.81
C LYS A 183 22.25 -27.17 19.54
N THR A 184 21.91 -28.43 19.63
CA THR A 184 22.79 -29.49 20.12
C THR A 184 24.02 -29.55 19.24
N PRO A 185 25.26 -29.39 19.75
CA PRO A 185 26.46 -29.53 18.96
C PRO A 185 26.58 -30.98 18.49
N LYS A 186 26.73 -31.20 17.17
CA LYS A 186 27.06 -32.50 16.63
C LYS A 186 28.43 -32.90 17.19
N ALA A 187 28.46 -33.95 18.00
CA ALA A 187 29.69 -34.60 18.42
C ALA A 187 30.41 -35.15 17.19
N LYS A 188 31.72 -34.90 17.14
CA LYS A 188 32.63 -35.49 16.17
C LYS A 188 32.89 -36.95 16.53
#